data_8c3fbeec1bab441813c8a5743f28325f
#
_entry.id   8c3fbeec1bab441813c8a5743f28325f
#
_cell.length_a   1.000
_cell.length_b   1.000
_cell.length_c   1.000
_cell.angle_alpha   90.00
_cell.angle_beta   90.00
_cell.angle_gamma   90.00
#
_symmetry.space_group_name_H-M   'P 1'
#
loop_
_entity.id
_entity.type
_entity.pdbx_description
1 polymer ?
#
loop_
_entity_poly.entity_id
_entity_poly.type
_entity_poly.pdbx_seq_one_letter_code
_entity_poly.pdbx_strand_id
1 'polypeptide(L)'
;MRRKRQGNLVTAGLALCVAILTLLAAFMNFDEVSTARGAPAEETPVIGLWGAGILADIVPPGEQTPVLSVEVMPQPTPELVQRYSSVTMTADERLELAGVIQLEAGNQCAEGQQAVAEVVLNRVISPEFPDTIHDVLHQGEDTPRPQFSTIGNLALADPADAQYEAIDAALYGPSILPEDVVFFSRNGENDRVWGKIQDHVFCYKYIWE
;
A
#
# COMPACT_ATOMS: atom_id res chain seq x y z
N MET A 1 40.08 -52.69 6.88
CA MET A 1 40.77 -51.46 6.50
C MET A 1 39.83 -50.54 5.72
N ARG A 2 39.15 -49.55 6.39
CA ARG A 2 38.49 -48.40 5.77
C ARG A 2 38.29 -47.35 6.87
N ARG A 3 39.31 -46.52 7.06
CA ARG A 3 39.25 -45.24 7.78
C ARG A 3 40.02 -44.25 6.92
N LYS A 4 39.31 -43.25 6.40
CA LYS A 4 39.79 -41.90 6.08
C LYS A 4 38.87 -41.27 5.00
N ARG A 5 37.89 -40.51 5.42
CA ARG A 5 37.32 -39.37 4.70
C ARG A 5 36.25 -38.65 5.56
N GLN A 6 36.68 -38.04 6.65
CA GLN A 6 35.82 -37.12 7.41
C GLN A 6 36.52 -35.80 7.80
N GLY A 7 37.58 -35.43 7.10
CA GLY A 7 38.39 -34.24 7.46
C GLY A 7 38.13 -32.97 6.65
N ASN A 8 37.40 -33.03 5.50
CA ASN A 8 37.38 -31.90 4.57
C ASN A 8 36.07 -31.11 4.45
N LEU A 9 35.01 -31.49 5.21
CA LEU A 9 33.74 -30.73 5.16
C LEU A 9 33.68 -29.60 6.17
N VAL A 10 34.41 -29.67 7.26
CA VAL A 10 34.34 -28.63 8.32
C VAL A 10 35.15 -27.38 7.95
N THR A 11 36.25 -27.55 7.22
CA THR A 11 37.10 -26.42 6.79
C THR A 11 36.50 -25.60 5.64
N ALA A 12 35.66 -26.19 4.81
CA ALA A 12 34.96 -25.48 3.74
C ALA A 12 33.82 -24.58 4.24
N GLY A 13 33.15 -24.97 5.33
CA GLY A 13 32.08 -24.18 5.93
C GLY A 13 32.54 -22.91 6.62
N LEU A 14 33.73 -22.94 7.27
CA LEU A 14 34.26 -21.74 7.95
C LEU A 14 34.77 -20.66 6.97
N ALA A 15 35.30 -21.06 5.83
CA ALA A 15 35.79 -20.11 4.82
C ALA A 15 34.64 -19.32 4.14
N LEU A 16 33.47 -19.95 4.01
CA LEU A 16 32.31 -19.30 3.39
C LEU A 16 31.65 -18.28 4.34
N CYS A 17 31.61 -18.55 5.64
CA CYS A 17 31.07 -17.62 6.64
C CYS A 17 31.91 -16.35 6.82
N VAL A 18 33.24 -16.45 6.70
CA VAL A 18 34.11 -15.27 6.82
C VAL A 18 34.00 -14.37 5.59
N ALA A 19 33.80 -14.94 4.40
CA ALA A 19 33.61 -14.16 3.16
C ALA A 19 32.28 -13.39 3.13
N ILE A 20 31.21 -13.93 3.73
CA ILE A 20 29.89 -13.25 3.81
C ILE A 20 29.94 -12.12 4.83
N LEU A 21 30.64 -12.29 5.96
CA LEU A 21 30.78 -11.25 6.99
C LEU A 21 31.64 -10.05 6.52
N THR A 22 32.63 -10.26 5.65
CA THR A 22 33.43 -9.16 5.09
C THR A 22 32.70 -8.38 4.01
N LEU A 23 31.75 -9.00 3.30
CA LEU A 23 30.93 -8.31 2.29
C LEU A 23 29.87 -7.41 2.93
N LEU A 24 29.33 -7.80 4.08
CA LEU A 24 28.35 -6.99 4.85
C LEU A 24 28.99 -5.76 5.51
N ALA A 25 30.25 -5.83 5.89
CA ALA A 25 30.97 -4.68 6.47
C ALA A 25 31.34 -3.60 5.45
N ALA A 26 31.38 -3.93 4.16
CA ALA A 26 31.67 -2.98 3.08
C ALA A 26 30.45 -2.14 2.65
N PHE A 27 29.22 -2.55 3.03
CA PHE A 27 27.99 -1.83 2.72
C PHE A 27 27.55 -0.84 3.81
N MET A 28 28.22 -0.83 4.97
CA MET A 28 27.85 0.02 6.11
C MET A 28 28.65 1.32 6.27
N ASN A 29 29.52 1.67 5.29
CA ASN A 29 30.35 2.88 5.38
C ASN A 29 30.13 3.84 4.21
N PHE A 30 28.87 4.18 3.91
CA PHE A 30 28.61 5.25 2.97
C PHE A 30 27.43 6.09 3.46
N ASP A 31 27.67 6.89 4.50
CA ASP A 31 26.90 8.08 4.82
C ASP A 31 27.67 8.93 5.85
N GLU A 32 28.58 9.76 5.35
CA GLU A 32 28.89 11.03 6.02
C GLU A 32 29.35 12.03 4.96
N VAL A 33 28.81 13.22 5.16
CA VAL A 33 29.21 14.51 4.55
C VAL A 33 28.46 14.93 3.29
N SER A 34 27.40 15.71 3.49
CA SER A 34 27.31 17.01 2.82
C SER A 34 26.46 17.99 3.64
N THR A 35 27.11 18.69 4.57
CA THR A 35 26.67 19.98 5.02
C THR A 35 27.02 21.03 3.96
N ALA A 36 26.09 21.45 3.16
CA ALA A 36 26.14 22.67 2.35
C ALA A 36 25.01 23.57 2.81
N ARG A 37 25.35 24.49 3.72
CA ARG A 37 25.44 25.92 3.52
C ARG A 37 24.26 26.56 2.80
N GLY A 38 23.46 27.24 3.63
CA GLY A 38 22.46 28.27 3.44
C GLY A 38 22.25 28.84 2.02
N ALA A 39 21.00 28.76 1.61
CA ALA A 39 20.43 29.68 0.64
C ALA A 39 19.57 30.73 1.39
N PRO A 40 19.58 32.01 0.97
CA PRO A 40 18.94 33.10 1.70
C PRO A 40 17.42 33.04 1.61
N ALA A 41 16.78 33.43 2.68
CA ALA A 41 15.35 33.63 2.79
C ALA A 41 14.89 34.61 1.70
N GLU A 42 13.96 34.19 0.87
CA GLU A 42 13.17 35.10 0.05
C GLU A 42 12.20 35.86 0.96
N GLU A 43 12.44 37.17 1.02
CA GLU A 43 11.59 38.11 1.70
C GLU A 43 10.23 38.19 0.98
N THR A 44 9.16 37.93 1.72
CA THR A 44 7.80 38.29 1.30
C THR A 44 7.68 39.83 1.25
N PRO A 45 7.17 40.39 0.17
CA PRO A 45 6.94 41.84 0.13
C PRO A 45 5.81 42.22 1.08
N VAL A 46 6.18 42.97 2.12
CA VAL A 46 5.25 43.69 2.99
C VAL A 46 4.61 44.77 2.14
N ILE A 47 3.34 44.61 1.78
CA ILE A 47 2.57 45.70 1.16
C ILE A 47 2.32 46.74 2.23
N GLY A 48 3.05 47.83 2.09
CA GLY A 48 2.98 48.98 2.96
C GLY A 48 1.61 49.64 2.92
N LEU A 49 1.14 49.87 4.12
CA LEU A 49 -0.04 50.70 4.43
C LEU A 49 0.28 52.14 4.09
N TRP A 50 -0.25 52.72 3.02
CA TRP A 50 -0.22 54.12 2.73
C TRP A 50 -1.60 54.73 2.76
N GLY A 51 -1.75 55.61 3.73
CA GLY A 51 -2.41 56.91 3.55
C GLY A 51 -3.92 56.93 3.58
N ALA A 52 -4.43 57.31 4.74
CA ALA A 52 -5.74 57.92 4.89
C ALA A 52 -5.87 59.13 3.94
N GLY A 53 -6.78 59.03 2.99
CA GLY A 53 -7.26 60.13 2.18
C GLY A 53 -8.78 60.16 2.23
N ILE A 54 -9.29 61.10 3.00
CA ILE A 54 -10.70 61.44 3.13
C ILE A 54 -11.17 61.96 1.78
N LEU A 55 -12.14 61.28 1.17
CA LEU A 55 -13.12 61.89 0.27
C LEU A 55 -14.48 61.28 0.58
N ALA A 56 -15.21 62.00 1.42
CA ALA A 56 -16.64 61.82 1.53
C ALA A 56 -17.28 62.38 0.26
N ASP A 57 -18.42 61.82 -0.01
CA ASP A 57 -19.51 62.32 -0.82
C ASP A 57 -19.71 61.73 -2.21
N ILE A 58 -20.92 61.27 -2.27
CA ILE A 58 -21.87 61.09 -3.36
C ILE A 58 -22.07 59.58 -3.69
N VAL A 59 -22.88 58.90 -2.85
CA VAL A 59 -23.67 57.76 -3.29
C VAL A 59 -25.10 58.27 -3.55
N PRO A 60 -25.61 58.20 -4.78
CA PRO A 60 -27.03 58.47 -5.03
C PRO A 60 -27.88 57.33 -4.43
N PRO A 61 -29.03 57.64 -3.84
CA PRO A 61 -29.93 56.65 -3.29
C PRO A 61 -30.70 55.97 -4.45
N GLY A 62 -30.54 54.65 -4.58
CA GLY A 62 -31.51 53.85 -5.31
C GLY A 62 -30.95 53.03 -6.47
N GLU A 63 -30.35 51.94 -6.15
CA GLU A 63 -30.50 50.73 -6.97
C GLU A 63 -30.16 49.52 -6.09
N GLN A 64 -31.21 49.01 -5.44
CA GLN A 64 -31.12 47.67 -4.79
C GLN A 64 -31.09 46.63 -5.89
N THR A 65 -29.88 46.22 -6.27
CA THR A 65 -29.73 45.00 -7.04
C THR A 65 -30.26 43.83 -6.18
N PRO A 66 -31.20 43.01 -6.68
CA PRO A 66 -31.65 41.86 -5.94
C PRO A 66 -30.45 40.90 -5.78
N VAL A 67 -29.99 40.74 -4.53
CA VAL A 67 -29.05 39.68 -4.19
C VAL A 67 -29.81 38.39 -4.42
N LEU A 68 -29.59 37.76 -5.58
CA LEU A 68 -30.01 36.39 -5.82
C LEU A 68 -29.26 35.54 -4.79
N SER A 69 -29.94 35.24 -3.67
CA SER A 69 -29.51 34.19 -2.76
C SER A 69 -29.57 32.89 -3.55
N VAL A 70 -28.42 32.47 -4.09
CA VAL A 70 -28.27 31.13 -4.62
C VAL A 70 -28.35 30.21 -3.41
N GLU A 71 -29.52 29.65 -3.21
CA GLU A 71 -29.73 28.53 -2.27
C GLU A 71 -28.90 27.39 -2.80
N VAL A 72 -27.68 27.23 -2.24
CA VAL A 72 -26.81 26.08 -2.55
C VAL A 72 -27.52 24.88 -1.95
N MET A 73 -28.26 24.17 -2.80
CA MET A 73 -28.82 22.89 -2.42
C MET A 73 -27.67 22.00 -1.98
N PRO A 74 -27.75 21.38 -0.77
CA PRO A 74 -26.73 20.43 -0.36
C PRO A 74 -26.64 19.34 -1.41
N GLN A 75 -25.48 19.27 -2.08
CA GLN A 75 -25.18 18.16 -2.98
C GLN A 75 -25.23 16.89 -2.11
N PRO A 76 -25.93 15.84 -2.55
CA PRO A 76 -25.90 14.59 -1.83
C PRO A 76 -24.43 14.15 -1.73
N THR A 77 -23.92 14.06 -0.50
CA THR A 77 -22.63 13.45 -0.23
C THR A 77 -22.69 12.06 -0.85
N PRO A 78 -21.76 11.69 -1.76
CA PRO A 78 -21.77 10.34 -2.30
C PRO A 78 -21.71 9.36 -1.12
N GLU A 79 -22.76 8.55 -0.97
CA GLU A 79 -22.80 7.49 0.01
C GLU A 79 -21.68 6.53 -0.35
N LEU A 80 -20.68 6.41 0.51
CA LEU A 80 -19.59 5.45 0.36
C LEU A 80 -20.22 4.06 0.38
N VAL A 81 -20.45 3.49 -0.79
CA VAL A 81 -20.89 2.11 -0.92
C VAL A 81 -19.73 1.24 -0.43
N GLN A 82 -19.87 0.67 0.77
CA GLN A 82 -18.91 -0.28 1.30
C GLN A 82 -19.00 -1.57 0.50
N ARG A 83 -18.08 -1.74 -0.44
CA ARG A 83 -18.00 -2.92 -1.31
C ARG A 83 -17.97 -4.23 -0.52
N TYR A 84 -17.25 -4.24 0.59
CA TYR A 84 -16.99 -5.42 1.41
C TYR A 84 -17.88 -5.50 2.65
N SER A 85 -19.08 -4.89 2.62
CA SER A 85 -20.01 -4.88 3.76
C SER A 85 -20.48 -6.28 4.18
N SER A 86 -20.37 -7.28 3.31
CA SER A 86 -20.70 -8.69 3.61
C SER A 86 -19.51 -9.47 4.19
N VAL A 87 -18.29 -8.92 4.13
CA VAL A 87 -17.10 -9.59 4.64
C VAL A 87 -17.02 -9.40 6.15
N THR A 88 -17.00 -10.50 6.89
CA THR A 88 -16.73 -10.51 8.32
C THR A 88 -15.24 -10.83 8.52
N MET A 89 -14.56 -10.06 9.34
CA MET A 89 -13.14 -10.22 9.65
C MET A 89 -12.95 -10.38 11.14
N THR A 90 -12.38 -11.48 11.57
CA THR A 90 -11.95 -11.69 12.96
C THR A 90 -10.66 -10.94 13.27
N ALA A 91 -10.28 -10.83 14.54
CA ALA A 91 -9.01 -10.22 14.93
C ALA A 91 -7.81 -11.04 14.42
N ASP A 92 -7.94 -12.37 14.41
CA ASP A 92 -6.89 -13.27 13.93
C ASP A 92 -6.71 -13.14 12.41
N GLU A 93 -7.79 -13.12 11.64
CA GLU A 93 -7.73 -12.90 10.19
C GLU A 93 -7.17 -11.52 9.82
N ARG A 94 -7.47 -10.49 10.64
CA ARG A 94 -6.90 -9.16 10.45
C ARG A 94 -5.38 -9.17 10.65
N LEU A 95 -4.89 -9.90 11.64
CA LEU A 95 -3.46 -10.07 11.91
C LEU A 95 -2.79 -10.86 10.77
N GLU A 96 -3.39 -11.97 10.33
CA GLU A 96 -2.89 -12.77 9.20
C GLU A 96 -2.82 -11.95 7.92
N LEU A 97 -3.88 -11.21 7.59
CA LEU A 97 -3.91 -10.34 6.40
C LEU A 97 -2.85 -9.25 6.48
N ALA A 98 -2.69 -8.59 7.64
CA ALA A 98 -1.64 -7.59 7.84
C ALA A 98 -0.25 -8.19 7.67
N GLY A 99 -0.02 -9.40 8.19
CA GLY A 99 1.23 -10.15 8.00
C GLY A 99 1.52 -10.46 6.53
N VAL A 100 0.52 -10.94 5.78
CA VAL A 100 0.67 -11.19 4.34
C VAL A 100 0.94 -9.90 3.58
N ILE A 101 0.22 -8.80 3.85
CA ILE A 101 0.49 -7.50 3.23
C ILE A 101 1.93 -7.06 3.50
N GLN A 102 2.42 -7.22 4.73
CA GLN A 102 3.81 -6.88 5.06
C GLN A 102 4.81 -7.72 4.25
N LEU A 103 4.61 -9.03 4.17
CA LEU A 103 5.53 -9.93 3.49
C LEU A 103 5.51 -9.77 1.96
N GLU A 104 4.34 -9.50 1.38
CA GLU A 104 4.17 -9.34 -0.07
C GLU A 104 4.44 -7.90 -0.54
N ALA A 105 4.02 -6.91 0.22
CA ALA A 105 3.94 -5.51 -0.20
C ALA A 105 4.50 -4.51 0.82
N GLY A 106 5.25 -4.94 1.83
CA GLY A 106 5.75 -4.05 2.89
C GLY A 106 6.68 -2.94 2.40
N ASN A 107 7.29 -3.11 1.23
CA ASN A 107 8.12 -2.10 0.56
C ASN A 107 7.35 -1.25 -0.47
N GLN A 108 6.05 -1.50 -0.65
CA GLN A 108 5.21 -0.75 -1.58
C GLN A 108 4.62 0.50 -0.90
N CYS A 109 4.14 1.46 -1.71
CA CYS A 109 3.37 2.61 -1.19
C CYS A 109 2.04 2.16 -0.56
N ALA A 110 1.39 3.05 0.18
CA ALA A 110 0.10 2.78 0.82
C ALA A 110 -0.95 2.25 -0.17
N GLU A 111 -1.02 2.85 -1.38
CA GLU A 111 -1.91 2.41 -2.45
C GLU A 111 -1.60 0.96 -2.90
N GLY A 112 -0.32 0.59 -3.00
CA GLY A 112 0.08 -0.78 -3.36
C GLY A 112 -0.28 -1.80 -2.27
N GLN A 113 -0.14 -1.43 -1.01
CA GLN A 113 -0.54 -2.27 0.12
C GLN A 113 -2.06 -2.42 0.21
N GLN A 114 -2.82 -1.32 0.01
CA GLN A 114 -4.28 -1.35 -0.08
C GLN A 114 -4.74 -2.26 -1.24
N ALA A 115 -4.12 -2.15 -2.41
CA ALA A 115 -4.47 -2.98 -3.57
C ALA A 115 -4.26 -4.48 -3.29
N VAL A 116 -3.21 -4.87 -2.55
CA VAL A 116 -3.03 -6.27 -2.11
C VAL A 116 -4.15 -6.70 -1.16
N ALA A 117 -4.54 -5.86 -0.20
CA ALA A 117 -5.71 -6.14 0.66
C ALA A 117 -6.99 -6.31 -0.16
N GLU A 118 -7.23 -5.43 -1.15
CA GLU A 118 -8.40 -5.53 -2.03
C GLU A 118 -8.43 -6.81 -2.87
N VAL A 119 -7.27 -7.32 -3.33
CA VAL A 119 -7.22 -8.63 -4.01
C VAL A 119 -7.72 -9.75 -3.10
N VAL A 120 -7.32 -9.77 -1.83
CA VAL A 120 -7.80 -10.78 -0.87
C VAL A 120 -9.31 -10.63 -0.65
N LEU A 121 -9.79 -9.41 -0.42
CA LEU A 121 -11.21 -9.13 -0.20
C LEU A 121 -12.07 -9.42 -1.44
N ASN A 122 -11.56 -9.11 -2.65
CA ASN A 122 -12.21 -9.46 -3.90
C ASN A 122 -12.36 -10.98 -4.07
N ARG A 123 -11.34 -11.75 -3.65
CA ARG A 123 -11.45 -13.21 -3.63
C ARG A 123 -12.54 -13.69 -2.67
N VAL A 124 -12.58 -13.16 -1.44
CA VAL A 124 -13.59 -13.54 -0.43
C VAL A 124 -15.02 -13.33 -0.93
N ILE A 125 -15.28 -12.25 -1.69
CA ILE A 125 -16.62 -11.99 -2.24
C ILE A 125 -16.88 -12.70 -3.58
N SER A 126 -15.87 -13.29 -4.20
CA SER A 126 -16.00 -14.00 -5.47
C SER A 126 -16.38 -15.46 -5.27
N PRO A 127 -17.39 -15.99 -5.96
CA PRO A 127 -17.82 -17.39 -5.83
C PRO A 127 -16.79 -18.41 -6.32
N GLU A 128 -15.70 -17.97 -6.91
CA GLU A 128 -14.63 -18.82 -7.45
C GLU A 128 -13.54 -19.12 -6.41
N PHE A 129 -13.57 -18.46 -5.25
CA PHE A 129 -12.59 -18.56 -4.19
C PHE A 129 -13.27 -18.94 -2.86
N PRO A 130 -12.48 -19.29 -1.82
CA PRO A 130 -13.01 -19.44 -0.47
C PRO A 130 -13.67 -18.17 0.05
N ASP A 131 -14.64 -18.30 0.96
CA ASP A 131 -15.49 -17.23 1.47
C ASP A 131 -15.00 -16.63 2.80
N THR A 132 -13.83 -17.05 3.30
CA THR A 132 -13.16 -16.47 4.48
C THR A 132 -11.79 -15.93 4.12
N ILE A 133 -11.31 -14.93 4.86
CA ILE A 133 -9.97 -14.38 4.66
C ILE A 133 -8.93 -15.45 4.93
N HIS A 134 -9.07 -16.19 6.04
CA HIS A 134 -8.16 -17.28 6.39
C HIS A 134 -8.01 -18.28 5.24
N ASP A 135 -9.10 -18.83 4.72
CA ASP A 135 -9.05 -19.85 3.67
C ASP A 135 -8.51 -19.31 2.34
N VAL A 136 -8.76 -18.02 2.02
CA VAL A 136 -8.15 -17.36 0.85
C VAL A 136 -6.64 -17.24 1.01
N LEU A 137 -6.15 -16.85 2.20
CA LEU A 137 -4.71 -16.70 2.46
C LEU A 137 -3.98 -18.04 2.44
N HIS A 138 -4.61 -19.08 2.98
CA HIS A 138 -4.05 -20.44 3.07
C HIS A 138 -4.35 -21.32 1.86
N GLN A 139 -5.00 -20.78 0.81
CA GLN A 139 -5.34 -21.55 -0.38
C GLN A 139 -4.11 -22.16 -1.04
N GLY A 140 -4.06 -23.49 -1.07
CA GLY A 140 -2.94 -24.23 -1.68
C GLY A 140 -1.67 -24.30 -0.82
N GLU A 141 -1.73 -23.96 0.48
CA GLU A 141 -0.57 -23.98 1.39
C GLU A 141 0.15 -25.35 1.40
N ASP A 142 -0.60 -26.44 1.41
CA ASP A 142 -0.07 -27.81 1.39
C ASP A 142 0.40 -28.27 -0.01
N THR A 143 0.40 -27.40 -0.99
CA THR A 143 0.79 -27.70 -2.37
C THR A 143 2.14 -27.08 -2.72
N PRO A 144 2.81 -27.53 -3.80
CA PRO A 144 4.03 -26.89 -4.29
C PRO A 144 3.85 -25.45 -4.79
N ARG A 145 2.60 -24.98 -4.92
CA ARG A 145 2.24 -23.65 -5.45
C ARG A 145 1.12 -23.02 -4.63
N PRO A 146 1.41 -22.53 -3.42
CA PRO A 146 0.43 -21.77 -2.66
C PRO A 146 0.09 -20.46 -3.39
N GLN A 147 -1.12 -19.95 -3.16
CA GLN A 147 -1.57 -18.66 -3.73
C GLN A 147 -0.74 -17.48 -3.22
N PHE A 148 -0.36 -17.54 -1.94
CA PHE A 148 0.58 -16.59 -1.32
C PHE A 148 1.85 -17.35 -0.95
N SER A 149 2.93 -17.12 -1.67
CA SER A 149 4.19 -17.83 -1.45
C SER A 149 4.82 -17.53 -0.09
N THR A 150 4.40 -16.44 0.54
CA THR A 150 4.87 -15.97 1.85
C THR A 150 4.14 -16.59 3.02
N ILE A 151 3.05 -17.35 2.80
CA ILE A 151 2.21 -17.90 3.87
C ILE A 151 3.00 -18.76 4.87
N GLY A 152 3.93 -19.56 4.41
CA GLY A 152 4.81 -20.35 5.26
C GLY A 152 5.77 -19.53 6.16
N ASN A 153 5.88 -18.24 5.93
CA ASN A 153 6.67 -17.30 6.73
C ASN A 153 5.82 -16.40 7.61
N LEU A 154 4.50 -16.61 7.67
CA LEU A 154 3.58 -15.73 8.40
C LEU A 154 3.98 -15.56 9.88
N ALA A 155 4.49 -16.61 10.52
CA ALA A 155 4.98 -16.55 11.91
C ALA A 155 6.19 -15.60 12.11
N LEU A 156 6.84 -15.16 11.03
CA LEU A 156 7.95 -14.20 11.06
C LEU A 156 7.50 -12.78 10.73
N ALA A 157 6.24 -12.60 10.36
CA ALA A 157 5.69 -11.27 10.08
C ALA A 157 5.57 -10.46 11.38
N ASP A 158 5.90 -9.17 11.28
CA ASP A 158 5.72 -8.18 12.33
C ASP A 158 5.08 -6.92 11.70
N PRO A 159 3.76 -6.99 11.39
CA PRO A 159 3.08 -5.92 10.68
C PRO A 159 3.02 -4.65 11.53
N ALA A 160 3.34 -3.52 10.91
CA ALA A 160 3.25 -2.19 11.48
C ALA A 160 1.89 -1.54 11.19
N ASP A 161 1.66 -0.34 11.72
CA ASP A 161 0.41 0.42 11.53
C ASP A 161 0.03 0.57 10.05
N ALA A 162 1.01 0.72 9.15
CA ALA A 162 0.78 0.89 7.71
C ALA A 162 -0.01 -0.26 7.06
N GLN A 163 0.21 -1.51 7.50
CA GLN A 163 -0.53 -2.67 6.99
C GLN A 163 -1.98 -2.71 7.48
N TYR A 164 -2.21 -2.29 8.72
CA TYR A 164 -3.56 -2.15 9.27
C TYR A 164 -4.32 -0.99 8.64
N GLU A 165 -3.65 0.14 8.39
CA GLU A 165 -4.20 1.27 7.64
C GLU A 165 -4.57 0.88 6.20
N ALA A 166 -3.78 0.05 5.55
CA ALA A 166 -4.08 -0.48 4.22
C ALA A 166 -5.34 -1.35 4.21
N ILE A 167 -5.54 -2.19 5.25
CA ILE A 167 -6.77 -2.98 5.42
C ILE A 167 -7.97 -2.05 5.63
N ASP A 168 -7.84 -1.04 6.50
CA ASP A 168 -8.92 -0.09 6.77
C ASP A 168 -9.26 0.74 5.52
N ALA A 169 -8.25 1.16 4.76
CA ALA A 169 -8.45 1.86 3.50
C ALA A 169 -9.19 0.99 2.47
N ALA A 170 -8.87 -0.32 2.39
CA ALA A 170 -9.58 -1.26 1.54
C ALA A 170 -11.05 -1.45 1.96
N LEU A 171 -11.30 -1.59 3.28
CA LEU A 171 -12.64 -1.84 3.80
C LEU A 171 -13.55 -0.61 3.76
N TYR A 172 -13.02 0.58 4.08
CA TYR A 172 -13.81 1.77 4.39
C TYR A 172 -13.51 2.95 3.46
N GLY A 173 -12.42 2.88 2.71
CA GLY A 173 -12.02 3.91 1.75
C GLY A 173 -12.56 3.68 0.34
N PRO A 174 -12.21 4.56 -0.60
CA PRO A 174 -12.48 4.33 -2.01
C PRO A 174 -11.66 3.14 -2.52
N SER A 175 -12.31 2.23 -3.24
CA SER A 175 -11.63 1.08 -3.84
C SER A 175 -10.72 1.50 -4.99
N ILE A 176 -9.53 0.91 -5.05
CA ILE A 176 -8.54 1.09 -6.11
C ILE A 176 -8.82 0.13 -7.26
N LEU A 177 -9.09 -1.15 -6.94
CA LEU A 177 -9.25 -2.21 -7.91
C LEU A 177 -10.73 -2.50 -8.22
N PRO A 178 -11.08 -2.87 -9.47
CA PRO A 178 -12.34 -3.53 -9.77
C PRO A 178 -12.50 -4.87 -9.00
N GLU A 179 -13.75 -5.32 -8.78
CA GLU A 179 -14.06 -6.54 -8.01
C GLU A 179 -13.52 -7.82 -8.64
N ASP A 180 -13.35 -7.85 -9.94
CA ASP A 180 -12.84 -9.00 -10.69
C ASP A 180 -11.31 -9.00 -10.87
N VAL A 181 -10.60 -8.05 -10.25
CA VAL A 181 -9.14 -8.06 -10.12
C VAL A 181 -8.77 -8.88 -8.89
N VAL A 182 -8.32 -10.11 -9.12
CA VAL A 182 -8.11 -11.12 -8.07
C VAL A 182 -6.69 -11.71 -8.06
N PHE A 183 -5.81 -11.22 -8.93
CA PHE A 183 -4.42 -11.65 -9.02
C PHE A 183 -3.46 -10.47 -9.00
N PHE A 184 -2.29 -10.70 -8.42
CA PHE A 184 -1.14 -9.80 -8.54
C PHE A 184 0.16 -10.58 -8.53
N SER A 185 1.15 -10.08 -9.23
CA SER A 185 2.55 -10.54 -9.15
C SER A 185 3.48 -9.50 -9.79
N ARG A 186 4.79 -9.73 -9.73
CA ARG A 186 5.75 -8.82 -10.38
C ARG A 186 5.63 -8.78 -11.90
N ASN A 187 5.21 -9.89 -12.50
CA ASN A 187 5.20 -10.05 -13.97
C ASN A 187 3.79 -10.17 -14.55
N GLY A 188 2.77 -10.16 -13.70
CA GLY A 188 1.38 -10.50 -14.07
C GLY A 188 1.15 -12.02 -14.06
N GLU A 189 -0.05 -12.44 -13.66
CA GLU A 189 -0.45 -13.86 -13.59
C GLU A 189 -1.06 -14.36 -14.89
N ASN A 190 -1.61 -13.43 -15.68
CA ASN A 190 -2.26 -13.73 -16.97
C ASN A 190 -2.18 -12.52 -17.91
N ASP A 191 -2.70 -12.64 -19.11
CA ASP A 191 -2.73 -11.60 -20.15
C ASP A 191 -3.85 -10.56 -19.95
N ARG A 192 -4.74 -10.76 -18.95
CA ARG A 192 -5.82 -9.84 -18.60
C ARG A 192 -5.38 -8.82 -17.54
N VAL A 193 -4.39 -8.02 -17.88
CA VAL A 193 -3.82 -7.01 -16.99
C VAL A 193 -4.80 -5.85 -16.80
N TRP A 194 -5.10 -5.51 -15.53
CA TRP A 194 -5.78 -4.28 -15.15
C TRP A 194 -4.83 -3.09 -15.14
N GLY A 195 -3.68 -3.26 -14.49
CA GLY A 195 -2.70 -2.20 -14.35
C GLY A 195 -1.51 -2.58 -13.49
N LYS A 196 -0.67 -1.59 -13.20
CA LYS A 196 0.52 -1.75 -12.39
C LYS A 196 0.58 -0.67 -11.33
N ILE A 197 0.87 -1.05 -10.08
CA ILE A 197 1.17 -0.15 -8.97
C ILE A 197 2.57 -0.54 -8.47
N GLN A 198 3.53 0.37 -8.59
CA GLN A 198 4.96 0.14 -8.30
C GLN A 198 5.49 -1.17 -8.91
N ASP A 199 5.80 -2.20 -8.09
CA ASP A 199 6.38 -3.45 -8.57
C ASP A 199 5.34 -4.53 -8.90
N HIS A 200 4.07 -4.31 -8.55
CA HIS A 200 3.01 -5.29 -8.74
C HIS A 200 2.16 -5.00 -9.98
N VAL A 201 1.96 -6.04 -10.79
CA VAL A 201 1.01 -6.07 -11.90
C VAL A 201 -0.25 -6.77 -11.41
N PHE A 202 -1.39 -6.08 -11.49
CA PHE A 202 -2.69 -6.58 -11.07
C PHE A 202 -3.47 -7.09 -12.27
N CYS A 203 -4.09 -8.27 -12.13
CA CYS A 203 -4.77 -8.94 -13.21
C CYS A 203 -6.20 -9.33 -12.82
N TYR A 204 -7.08 -9.29 -13.83
CA TYR A 204 -8.44 -9.80 -13.72
C TYR A 204 -8.44 -11.33 -13.57
N LYS A 205 -9.55 -11.87 -13.07
CA LYS A 205 -9.80 -13.30 -13.03
C LYS A 205 -9.79 -13.92 -14.44
N TYR A 206 -9.50 -15.22 -14.53
CA TYR A 206 -9.60 -15.95 -15.79
C TYR A 206 -11.05 -15.98 -16.29
N ILE A 207 -11.24 -15.99 -17.60
CA ILE A 207 -12.51 -16.31 -18.24
C ILE A 207 -12.34 -17.72 -18.79
N TRP A 208 -13.12 -18.65 -18.26
CA TRP A 208 -13.21 -19.99 -18.81
C TRP A 208 -14.36 -19.99 -19.83
N GLU A 209 -14.04 -20.11 -21.12
CA GLU A 209 -15.02 -20.27 -22.21
C GLU A 209 -15.57 -21.71 -22.25
#